data_bd1e5eb1b5d82295e29c15ad1ff9cc2a
#
_entry.id   bd1e5eb1b5d82295e29c15ad1ff9cc2a
#
_cell.length_a   1.000
_cell.length_b   1.000
_cell.length_c   1.000
_cell.angle_alpha   90.00
_cell.angle_beta   90.00
_cell.angle_gamma   90.00
#
_symmetry.space_group_name_H-M   'P 1'
#
loop_
_entity.id
_entity.type
_entity.pdbx_description
1 polymer ?
#
loop_
_entity_poly.entity_id
_entity_poly.type
_entity_poly.pdbx_seq_one_letter_code
_entity_poly.pdbx_strand_id
1 'polypeptide(L)'
;SWNSLSGVLVSFAAGRALGMLIRFMLGTQTNGAWGNQVAQALRSIGIDVASLSRRLATYTDSGMLKTTLDDDLTENSRIYDAIDVDGHQYTVSVLDNQVHMAGYLNQLWQWVRLTGVSMRRDRSSFDAIHHHYAMILGLQNAGLTVPGVYGVADSSESSILVFHRDHMPLECNPNTMSDHDMELFMTYLSEAHRHGFTHRRITPETLSRMENGQPVIAGWQNGDYGSAPPNYALDKVQLLVLLGALNGIDRAIACARRTWGDEQLIDLAPFIQKAAVPAAIRALPACDKHMLNTLRSRIAALAPQEVADSMETVTLSRFSFRSFIAIALLVVAVYVVFTQIQPAEMIKAVKEANIAMALVCVLFGLLAWFGSAMTLGCFMDVDKRNPIGLYCSQMASGFTAVSMPAGVGPAFVNLQFLRKSGYRNT
;
A
#
# COMPACT_ATOMS: atom_id res chain seq x y z
N SER A 1 -34.87 -17.58 -14.54
CA SER A 1 -34.41 -17.86 -13.20
C SER A 1 -33.33 -16.85 -12.79
N TRP A 2 -33.63 -16.00 -11.82
CA TRP A 2 -32.75 -14.94 -11.32
C TRP A 2 -31.57 -15.46 -10.49
N ASN A 3 -31.48 -16.75 -10.28
CA ASN A 3 -30.51 -17.41 -9.39
C ASN A 3 -29.33 -18.06 -10.15
N SER A 4 -29.14 -17.76 -11.44
CA SER A 4 -27.98 -18.26 -12.16
C SER A 4 -26.81 -17.29 -12.03
N LEU A 5 -25.57 -17.79 -12.03
CA LEU A 5 -24.35 -16.99 -12.02
C LEU A 5 -24.35 -15.93 -13.13
N SER A 6 -24.88 -16.31 -14.31
CA SER A 6 -25.07 -15.39 -15.43
C SER A 6 -26.04 -14.25 -15.10
N GLY A 7 -27.15 -14.54 -14.41
CA GLY A 7 -28.10 -13.53 -13.97
C GLY A 7 -27.48 -12.51 -13.00
N VAL A 8 -26.67 -12.98 -12.05
CA VAL A 8 -25.95 -12.10 -11.11
C VAL A 8 -24.93 -11.22 -11.85
N LEU A 9 -24.15 -11.78 -12.77
CA LEU A 9 -23.18 -11.03 -13.58
C LEU A 9 -23.86 -9.98 -14.48
N VAL A 10 -24.97 -10.36 -15.11
CA VAL A 10 -25.76 -9.42 -15.93
C VAL A 10 -26.36 -8.31 -15.08
N SER A 11 -26.92 -8.64 -13.90
CA SER A 11 -27.45 -7.63 -12.97
C SER A 11 -26.37 -6.68 -12.47
N PHE A 12 -25.18 -7.19 -12.16
CA PHE A 12 -24.04 -6.38 -11.75
C PHE A 12 -23.56 -5.47 -12.90
N ALA A 13 -23.42 -6.01 -14.12
CA ALA A 13 -23.03 -5.24 -15.30
C ALA A 13 -24.08 -4.18 -15.65
N ALA A 14 -25.37 -4.52 -15.58
CA ALA A 14 -26.46 -3.57 -15.81
C ALA A 14 -26.51 -2.47 -14.75
N GLY A 15 -26.34 -2.83 -13.46
CA GLY A 15 -26.27 -1.86 -12.36
C GLY A 15 -25.10 -0.90 -12.53
N ARG A 16 -23.92 -1.41 -12.94
CA ARG A 16 -22.74 -0.59 -13.23
C ARG A 16 -22.95 0.32 -14.42
N ALA A 17 -23.54 -0.19 -15.53
CA ALA A 17 -23.85 0.60 -16.71
C ALA A 17 -24.86 1.70 -16.41
N LEU A 18 -25.93 1.39 -15.64
CA LEU A 18 -26.92 2.36 -15.21
C LEU A 18 -26.30 3.42 -14.28
N GLY A 19 -25.46 3.00 -13.31
CA GLY A 19 -24.73 3.93 -12.45
C GLY A 19 -23.81 4.87 -13.23
N MET A 20 -23.10 4.36 -14.26
CA MET A 20 -22.30 5.19 -15.17
C MET A 20 -23.16 6.15 -15.99
N LEU A 21 -24.31 5.69 -16.49
CA LEU A 21 -25.25 6.52 -17.23
C LEU A 21 -25.82 7.66 -16.38
N ILE A 22 -26.24 7.35 -15.16
CA ILE A 22 -26.74 8.35 -14.20
C ILE A 22 -25.64 9.36 -13.89
N ARG A 23 -24.42 8.88 -13.65
CA ARG A 23 -23.25 9.74 -13.40
C ARG A 23 -22.92 10.62 -14.62
N PHE A 24 -23.07 10.11 -15.81
CA PHE A 24 -22.89 10.89 -17.05
C PHE A 24 -23.99 11.94 -17.25
N MET A 25 -25.25 11.61 -16.95
CA MET A 25 -26.40 12.50 -17.17
C MET A 25 -26.53 13.59 -16.08
N LEU A 26 -26.28 13.22 -14.80
CA LEU A 26 -26.45 14.13 -13.67
C LEU A 26 -25.14 14.78 -13.23
N GLY A 27 -24.00 14.33 -13.75
CA GLY A 27 -22.68 14.71 -13.26
C GLY A 27 -22.39 14.11 -11.88
N THR A 28 -21.19 14.31 -11.39
CA THR A 28 -20.82 14.07 -9.99
C THR A 28 -20.68 15.41 -9.31
N GLN A 29 -21.39 15.61 -8.23
CA GLN A 29 -21.06 16.72 -7.32
C GLN A 29 -19.68 16.43 -6.77
N THR A 30 -18.67 17.14 -7.24
CA THR A 30 -17.34 17.13 -6.63
C THR A 30 -17.41 18.04 -5.40
N ASN A 31 -17.51 17.43 -4.24
CA ASN A 31 -17.49 18.16 -2.96
C ASN A 31 -16.08 18.66 -2.58
N GLY A 32 -15.10 18.51 -3.48
CA GLY A 32 -13.74 18.98 -3.28
C GLY A 32 -13.63 20.50 -3.26
N ALA A 33 -12.58 21.03 -2.61
CA ALA A 33 -12.30 22.45 -2.57
C ALA A 33 -11.88 22.99 -3.94
N TRP A 34 -12.53 24.04 -4.41
CA TRP A 34 -12.25 24.69 -5.70
C TRP A 34 -12.03 26.19 -5.51
N GLY A 35 -11.18 26.76 -6.37
CA GLY A 35 -11.01 28.22 -6.50
C GLY A 35 -11.04 28.97 -5.17
N ASN A 36 -12.19 29.61 -4.86
CA ASN A 36 -12.36 30.40 -3.65
C ASN A 36 -12.19 29.60 -2.35
N GLN A 37 -12.57 28.33 -2.32
CA GLN A 37 -12.40 27.47 -1.14
C GLN A 37 -10.93 27.14 -0.91
N VAL A 38 -10.15 26.92 -2.00
CA VAL A 38 -8.69 26.75 -1.91
C VAL A 38 -8.05 28.04 -1.43
N ALA A 39 -8.44 29.20 -1.99
CA ALA A 39 -7.92 30.50 -1.54
C ALA A 39 -8.23 30.79 -0.07
N GLN A 40 -9.43 30.42 0.39
CA GLN A 40 -9.83 30.56 1.80
C GLN A 40 -9.03 29.65 2.71
N ALA A 41 -8.77 28.41 2.29
CA ALA A 41 -7.92 27.46 3.03
C ALA A 41 -6.47 27.97 3.10
N LEU A 42 -5.93 28.52 2.02
CA LEU A 42 -4.59 29.13 2.01
C LEU A 42 -4.50 30.33 2.94
N ARG A 43 -5.56 31.14 3.00
CA ARG A 43 -5.63 32.28 3.94
C ARG A 43 -5.60 31.82 5.40
N SER A 44 -6.18 30.68 5.73
CA SER A 44 -6.15 30.15 7.12
C SER A 44 -4.74 29.81 7.62
N ILE A 45 -3.79 29.59 6.71
CA ILE A 45 -2.37 29.34 7.01
C ILE A 45 -1.46 30.55 6.73
N GLY A 46 -2.05 31.74 6.52
CA GLY A 46 -1.34 33.00 6.39
C GLY A 46 -0.94 33.39 4.96
N ILE A 47 -1.48 32.73 3.93
CA ILE A 47 -1.24 33.08 2.52
C ILE A 47 -2.43 33.89 1.98
N ASP A 48 -2.28 35.18 1.83
CA ASP A 48 -3.25 36.05 1.18
C ASP A 48 -3.09 35.99 -0.33
N VAL A 49 -3.93 35.16 -0.99
CA VAL A 49 -3.81 34.85 -2.41
C VAL A 49 -4.25 36.03 -3.28
N ALA A 50 -3.34 36.57 -4.09
CA ALA A 50 -3.63 37.54 -5.13
C ALA A 50 -4.03 36.88 -6.45
N SER A 51 -3.40 35.74 -6.79
CA SER A 51 -3.68 34.98 -8.01
C SER A 51 -3.63 33.48 -7.73
N LEU A 52 -4.60 32.73 -8.26
CA LEU A 52 -4.67 31.26 -8.16
C LEU A 52 -4.99 30.72 -9.54
N SER A 53 -4.08 29.97 -10.13
CA SER A 53 -4.25 29.35 -11.44
C SER A 53 -4.09 27.85 -11.35
N ARG A 54 -4.99 27.08 -11.94
CA ARG A 54 -4.89 25.63 -12.00
C ARG A 54 -3.84 25.23 -13.05
N ARG A 55 -2.86 24.43 -12.62
CA ARG A 55 -1.91 23.84 -13.55
C ARG A 55 -2.59 22.70 -14.29
N LEU A 56 -2.62 22.78 -15.62
CA LEU A 56 -3.10 21.68 -16.47
C LEU A 56 -2.04 20.57 -16.47
N ALA A 57 -2.52 19.33 -16.43
CA ALA A 57 -1.66 18.17 -16.56
C ALA A 57 -0.97 18.17 -17.92
N THR A 58 0.36 18.07 -17.90
CA THR A 58 1.16 17.83 -19.10
C THR A 58 1.41 16.34 -19.23
N TYR A 59 1.21 15.80 -20.42
CA TYR A 59 1.45 14.40 -20.74
C TYR A 59 2.76 14.27 -21.51
N THR A 60 3.49 13.19 -21.29
CA THR A 60 4.64 12.82 -22.12
C THR A 60 4.15 12.32 -23.48
N ASP A 61 5.05 12.25 -24.49
CA ASP A 61 4.75 11.69 -25.83
C ASP A 61 4.23 10.24 -25.75
N SER A 62 4.52 9.52 -24.67
CA SER A 62 3.98 8.19 -24.39
C SER A 62 2.60 8.19 -23.71
N GLY A 63 1.98 9.37 -23.53
CA GLY A 63 0.67 9.50 -22.87
C GLY A 63 0.68 9.38 -21.35
N MET A 64 1.86 9.34 -20.73
CA MET A 64 1.99 9.37 -19.27
C MET A 64 1.97 10.80 -18.74
N LEU A 65 1.40 10.97 -17.55
CA LEU A 65 1.37 12.25 -16.85
C LEU A 65 2.80 12.67 -16.50
N LYS A 66 3.20 13.85 -16.96
CA LYS A 66 4.52 14.41 -16.66
C LYS A 66 4.44 15.28 -15.42
N THR A 67 5.13 14.92 -14.36
CA THR A 67 5.09 15.66 -13.11
C THR A 67 6.48 15.74 -12.49
N THR A 68 6.75 16.87 -11.83
CA THR A 68 8.00 17.11 -11.09
C THR A 68 7.88 16.79 -9.61
N LEU A 69 6.67 16.47 -9.14
CA LEU A 69 6.45 16.27 -7.71
C LEU A 69 6.42 14.82 -7.35
N ASP A 70 5.55 14.07 -7.98
CA ASP A 70 5.36 12.68 -7.71
C ASP A 70 4.13 12.17 -8.46
N ASP A 71 4.23 10.99 -9.01
CA ASP A 71 3.17 10.35 -9.76
C ASP A 71 1.88 10.23 -8.98
N ASP A 72 1.94 9.76 -7.73
CA ASP A 72 0.73 9.48 -6.97
C ASP A 72 0.01 10.74 -6.52
N LEU A 73 0.75 11.78 -6.15
CA LEU A 73 0.17 13.05 -5.75
C LEU A 73 -0.48 13.77 -6.93
N THR A 74 0.13 13.66 -8.10
CA THR A 74 -0.33 14.34 -9.30
C THR A 74 -1.37 13.55 -10.09
N GLU A 75 -1.33 12.23 -10.05
CA GLU A 75 -2.41 11.39 -10.59
C GLU A 75 -3.74 11.60 -9.86
N ASN A 76 -3.67 11.85 -8.54
CA ASN A 76 -4.83 11.90 -7.66
C ASN A 76 -5.11 13.30 -7.10
N SER A 77 -4.24 14.29 -7.30
CA SER A 77 -4.42 15.64 -6.80
C SER A 77 -4.55 16.68 -7.91
N ARG A 78 -5.12 17.83 -7.54
CA ARG A 78 -5.19 19.01 -8.41
C ARG A 78 -4.09 19.97 -7.99
N ILE A 79 -3.27 20.42 -8.95
CA ILE A 79 -2.18 21.33 -8.70
C ILE A 79 -2.58 22.74 -9.13
N TYR A 80 -2.29 23.70 -8.25
CA TYR A 80 -2.46 25.11 -8.50
C TYR A 80 -1.12 25.84 -8.29
N ASP A 81 -0.92 26.88 -9.10
CA ASP A 81 0.08 27.89 -8.88
C ASP A 81 -0.60 29.07 -8.18
N ALA A 82 -0.12 29.45 -7.00
CA ALA A 82 -0.62 30.56 -6.22
C ALA A 82 0.45 31.66 -6.11
N ILE A 83 0.01 32.90 -6.18
CA ILE A 83 0.84 34.09 -5.91
C ILE A 83 0.14 34.86 -4.81
N ASP A 84 0.85 35.21 -3.74
CA ASP A 84 0.32 36.05 -2.68
C ASP A 84 0.37 37.55 -3.00
N VAL A 85 -0.16 38.36 -2.12
CA VAL A 85 -0.18 39.82 -2.29
C VAL A 85 1.22 40.43 -2.22
N ASP A 86 2.20 39.75 -1.63
CA ASP A 86 3.58 40.15 -1.51
C ASP A 86 4.45 39.67 -2.70
N GLY A 87 3.86 38.90 -3.61
CA GLY A 87 4.51 38.39 -4.81
C GLY A 87 5.21 37.05 -4.65
N HIS A 88 5.14 36.39 -3.49
CA HIS A 88 5.69 35.07 -3.30
C HIS A 88 4.90 34.03 -4.08
N GLN A 89 5.59 33.04 -4.63
CA GLN A 89 5.00 32.00 -5.45
C GLN A 89 4.96 30.66 -4.71
N TYR A 90 3.81 30.01 -4.82
CA TYR A 90 3.58 28.70 -4.18
C TYR A 90 3.05 27.68 -5.19
N THR A 91 3.44 26.44 -4.99
CA THR A 91 2.81 25.28 -5.66
C THR A 91 1.89 24.60 -4.64
N VAL A 92 0.63 24.49 -4.99
CA VAL A 92 -0.44 24.01 -4.09
C VAL A 92 -1.01 22.70 -4.62
N SER A 93 -0.88 21.64 -3.86
CA SER A 93 -1.42 20.31 -4.17
C SER A 93 -2.68 20.07 -3.37
N VAL A 94 -3.82 19.86 -4.04
CA VAL A 94 -5.13 19.64 -3.44
C VAL A 94 -5.57 18.20 -3.65
N LEU A 95 -5.67 17.43 -2.59
CA LEU A 95 -6.12 16.03 -2.61
C LEU A 95 -7.55 15.94 -2.08
N ASP A 96 -8.46 15.49 -2.93
CA ASP A 96 -9.85 15.29 -2.57
C ASP A 96 -10.08 13.91 -1.96
N ASN A 97 -10.88 13.84 -0.91
CA ASN A 97 -11.14 12.59 -0.20
C ASN A 97 -11.78 11.51 -1.08
N GLN A 98 -12.65 11.90 -2.01
CA GLN A 98 -13.29 10.97 -2.94
C GLN A 98 -12.29 10.32 -3.92
N VAL A 99 -11.29 11.07 -4.38
CA VAL A 99 -10.25 10.58 -5.28
C VAL A 99 -9.30 9.67 -4.51
N HIS A 100 -8.96 10.04 -3.29
CA HIS A 100 -8.14 9.22 -2.40
C HIS A 100 -8.76 7.84 -2.14
N MET A 101 -10.07 7.77 -1.92
CA MET A 101 -10.80 6.51 -1.72
C MET A 101 -10.73 5.57 -2.94
N ALA A 102 -10.67 6.10 -4.15
CA ALA A 102 -10.47 5.28 -5.36
C ALA A 102 -9.06 4.65 -5.39
N GLY A 103 -8.04 5.39 -4.98
CA GLY A 103 -6.65 4.89 -4.85
C GLY A 103 -6.50 3.85 -3.73
N TYR A 104 -7.26 3.96 -2.65
CA TYR A 104 -7.24 3.04 -1.52
C TYR A 104 -7.52 1.57 -1.92
N LEU A 105 -8.44 1.32 -2.85
CA LEU A 105 -8.72 -0.03 -3.34
C LEU A 105 -7.50 -0.65 -4.05
N ASN A 106 -6.74 0.14 -4.79
CA ASN A 106 -5.51 -0.32 -5.42
C ASN A 106 -4.42 -0.62 -4.38
N GLN A 107 -4.28 0.22 -3.36
CA GLN A 107 -3.37 -0.02 -2.22
C GLN A 107 -3.77 -1.29 -1.46
N LEU A 108 -5.06 -1.51 -1.22
CA LEU A 108 -5.58 -2.72 -0.59
C LEU A 108 -5.25 -3.96 -1.41
N TRP A 109 -5.42 -3.90 -2.74
CA TRP A 109 -5.08 -4.99 -3.64
C TRP A 109 -3.59 -5.32 -3.63
N GLN A 110 -2.73 -4.32 -3.63
CA GLN A 110 -1.28 -4.51 -3.51
C GLN A 110 -0.90 -5.12 -2.16
N TRP A 111 -1.51 -4.66 -1.08
CA TRP A 111 -1.29 -5.23 0.27
C TRP A 111 -1.71 -6.70 0.36
N VAL A 112 -2.84 -7.06 -0.23
CA VAL A 112 -3.30 -8.45 -0.29
C VAL A 112 -2.31 -9.32 -1.06
N ARG A 113 -1.69 -8.79 -2.10
CA ARG A 113 -0.80 -9.51 -3.02
C ARG A 113 0.61 -9.73 -2.46
N LEU A 114 1.16 -8.79 -1.69
CA LEU A 114 2.55 -8.82 -1.23
C LEU A 114 2.68 -9.33 0.21
N THR A 115 3.69 -10.17 0.46
CA THR A 115 4.03 -10.71 1.79
C THR A 115 5.35 -10.12 2.28
N GLY A 116 5.43 -9.83 3.59
CA GLY A 116 6.68 -9.36 4.20
C GLY A 116 6.95 -7.86 4.01
N VAL A 117 6.14 -7.18 3.18
CA VAL A 117 6.23 -5.74 2.96
C VAL A 117 5.12 -5.06 3.73
N SER A 118 5.48 -4.19 4.67
CA SER A 118 4.48 -3.35 5.32
C SER A 118 4.08 -2.23 4.37
N MET A 119 2.79 -2.17 4.01
CA MET A 119 2.25 -1.05 3.23
C MET A 119 1.42 -0.16 4.14
N ARG A 120 1.63 1.15 4.05
CA ARG A 120 0.80 2.12 4.72
C ARG A 120 -0.58 2.19 4.03
N ARG A 121 -1.61 2.41 4.82
CA ARG A 121 -2.98 2.63 4.35
C ARG A 121 -3.51 3.90 5.00
N ASP A 122 -3.62 4.93 4.21
CA ASP A 122 -4.22 6.18 4.65
C ASP A 122 -5.74 6.10 4.43
N ARG A 123 -6.50 6.39 5.48
CA ARG A 123 -7.97 6.26 5.48
C ARG A 123 -8.66 7.47 4.85
N SER A 124 -7.98 8.60 4.80
CA SER A 124 -8.52 9.87 4.31
C SER A 124 -7.45 10.68 3.59
N SER A 125 -7.87 11.67 2.81
CA SER A 125 -6.94 12.66 2.22
C SER A 125 -6.16 13.41 3.29
N PHE A 126 -6.79 13.66 4.44
CA PHE A 126 -6.16 14.25 5.61
C PHE A 126 -4.96 13.42 6.08
N ASP A 127 -5.17 12.13 6.35
CA ASP A 127 -4.09 11.23 6.79
C ASP A 127 -2.94 11.18 5.77
N ALA A 128 -3.27 11.12 4.47
CA ALA A 128 -2.28 11.06 3.39
C ALA A 128 -1.42 12.33 3.31
N ILE A 129 -2.04 13.50 3.31
CA ILE A 129 -1.34 14.78 3.20
C ILE A 129 -0.52 15.08 4.46
N HIS A 130 -1.08 14.87 5.65
CA HIS A 130 -0.36 15.08 6.89
C HIS A 130 0.82 14.12 7.05
N HIS A 131 0.67 12.87 6.61
CA HIS A 131 1.79 11.94 6.56
C HIS A 131 2.88 12.40 5.59
N HIS A 132 2.52 12.80 4.38
CA HIS A 132 3.49 13.29 3.39
C HIS A 132 4.26 14.49 3.91
N TYR A 133 3.55 15.45 4.52
CA TYR A 133 4.15 16.60 5.18
C TYR A 133 5.14 16.19 6.28
N ALA A 134 4.74 15.26 7.15
CA ALA A 134 5.60 14.74 8.22
C ALA A 134 6.85 14.02 7.68
N MET A 135 6.70 13.25 6.59
CA MET A 135 7.82 12.60 5.91
C MET A 135 8.83 13.61 5.38
N ILE A 136 8.37 14.66 4.70
CA ILE A 136 9.26 15.71 4.18
C ILE A 136 10.00 16.41 5.32
N LEU A 137 9.30 16.81 6.38
CA LEU A 137 9.93 17.44 7.55
C LEU A 137 10.93 16.51 8.25
N GLY A 138 10.60 15.22 8.36
CA GLY A 138 11.50 14.22 8.93
C GLY A 138 12.79 14.07 8.13
N LEU A 139 12.69 14.01 6.80
CA LEU A 139 13.84 13.95 5.90
C LEU A 139 14.67 15.24 5.95
N GLN A 140 14.03 16.41 6.01
CA GLN A 140 14.70 17.70 6.18
C GLN A 140 15.48 17.75 7.49
N ASN A 141 14.89 17.28 8.59
CA ASN A 141 15.57 17.19 9.89
C ASN A 141 16.73 16.19 9.90
N ALA A 142 16.66 15.17 9.05
CA ALA A 142 17.77 14.23 8.82
C ALA A 142 18.88 14.80 7.93
N GLY A 143 18.77 16.06 7.49
CA GLY A 143 19.76 16.74 6.66
C GLY A 143 19.68 16.42 5.17
N LEU A 144 18.62 15.76 4.73
CA LEU A 144 18.40 15.47 3.32
C LEU A 144 17.78 16.65 2.57
N THR A 145 18.16 16.80 1.33
CA THR A 145 17.55 17.79 0.44
C THR A 145 16.15 17.32 0.03
N VAL A 146 15.16 18.16 0.30
CA VAL A 146 13.74 17.87 0.02
C VAL A 146 13.04 19.06 -0.59
N PRO A 147 11.87 18.90 -1.24
CA PRO A 147 11.06 20.04 -1.66
C PRO A 147 10.74 20.98 -0.51
N GLY A 148 10.81 22.28 -0.77
CA GLY A 148 10.53 23.30 0.25
C GLY A 148 9.05 23.36 0.60
N VAL A 149 8.65 22.80 1.74
CA VAL A 149 7.26 22.79 2.20
C VAL A 149 6.95 24.03 3.00
N TYR A 150 5.84 24.70 2.68
CA TYR A 150 5.31 25.83 3.46
C TYR A 150 4.43 25.34 4.61
N GLY A 151 3.44 24.50 4.30
CA GLY A 151 2.49 24.00 5.30
C GLY A 151 1.36 23.19 4.72
N VAL A 152 0.42 22.86 5.59
CA VAL A 152 -0.80 22.10 5.25
C VAL A 152 -2.02 22.92 5.61
N ALA A 153 -3.04 22.93 4.73
CA ALA A 153 -4.33 23.50 4.97
C ALA A 153 -5.42 22.47 4.68
N ASP A 154 -6.54 22.56 5.39
CA ASP A 154 -7.69 21.68 5.19
C ASP A 154 -8.92 22.46 4.80
N SER A 155 -9.73 21.89 3.93
CA SER A 155 -11.02 22.43 3.50
C SER A 155 -12.01 21.28 3.36
N SER A 156 -13.04 21.24 4.16
CA SER A 156 -14.12 20.26 4.25
C SER A 156 -13.83 18.83 3.76
N GLU A 157 -13.76 18.64 2.45
CA GLU A 157 -13.55 17.33 1.78
C GLU A 157 -12.19 17.24 1.06
N SER A 158 -11.28 18.19 1.30
CA SER A 158 -9.96 18.23 0.65
C SER A 158 -8.88 18.64 1.62
N SER A 159 -7.71 18.00 1.50
CA SER A 159 -6.49 18.41 2.20
C SER A 159 -5.48 18.97 1.21
N ILE A 160 -4.76 19.99 1.63
CA ILE A 160 -3.93 20.83 0.77
C ILE A 160 -2.53 20.85 1.32
N LEU A 161 -1.55 20.51 0.48
CA LEU A 161 -0.13 20.62 0.76
C LEU A 161 0.45 21.77 -0.07
N VAL A 162 1.17 22.67 0.59
CA VAL A 162 1.71 23.89 -0.01
C VAL A 162 3.23 23.86 0.01
N PHE A 163 3.82 24.14 -1.16
CA PHE A 163 5.25 24.21 -1.36
C PHE A 163 5.67 25.62 -1.78
N HIS A 164 6.86 26.04 -1.37
CA HIS A 164 7.54 27.19 -1.95
C HIS A 164 7.98 26.86 -3.37
N ARG A 165 7.60 27.67 -4.34
CA ARG A 165 7.88 27.39 -5.76
C ARG A 165 9.37 27.47 -6.10
N ASP A 166 10.09 28.38 -5.50
CA ASP A 166 11.52 28.57 -5.63
C ASP A 166 12.38 27.45 -5.02
N HIS A 167 11.77 26.62 -4.17
CA HIS A 167 12.40 25.47 -3.54
C HIS A 167 11.84 24.13 -4.05
N MET A 168 11.28 24.12 -5.26
CA MET A 168 10.80 22.89 -5.90
C MET A 168 11.93 22.23 -6.70
N PRO A 169 12.03 20.90 -6.67
CA PRO A 169 13.00 20.18 -7.46
C PRO A 169 12.67 20.26 -8.96
N LEU A 170 13.71 20.27 -9.76
CA LEU A 170 13.64 20.23 -11.23
C LEU A 170 13.68 18.77 -11.72
N GLU A 171 13.05 18.52 -12.85
CA GLU A 171 13.11 17.22 -13.52
C GLU A 171 14.55 16.83 -13.81
N CYS A 172 14.89 15.58 -13.50
CA CYS A 172 16.13 14.97 -13.90
C CYS A 172 15.87 14.03 -15.07
N ASN A 173 16.68 14.11 -16.14
CA ASN A 173 16.59 13.11 -17.19
C ASN A 173 17.38 11.85 -16.77
N PRO A 174 16.72 10.77 -16.34
CA PRO A 174 17.41 9.61 -15.82
C PRO A 174 18.14 8.78 -16.90
N ASN A 175 17.90 9.07 -18.19
CA ASN A 175 18.58 8.39 -19.31
C ASN A 175 19.99 8.91 -19.58
N THR A 176 20.35 10.09 -19.04
CA THR A 176 21.64 10.74 -19.30
C THR A 176 22.46 10.96 -18.03
N MET A 177 22.23 10.14 -17.01
CA MET A 177 22.97 10.24 -15.74
C MET A 177 24.43 9.84 -15.90
N SER A 178 25.32 10.63 -15.29
CA SER A 178 26.71 10.24 -15.07
C SER A 178 26.82 9.20 -13.96
N ASP A 179 27.97 8.52 -13.86
CA ASP A 179 28.21 7.58 -12.76
C ASP A 179 28.14 8.30 -11.40
N HIS A 180 28.69 9.50 -11.33
CA HIS A 180 28.62 10.35 -10.13
C HIS A 180 27.17 10.66 -9.72
N ASP A 181 26.30 10.93 -10.70
CA ASP A 181 24.89 11.20 -10.43
C ASP A 181 24.16 9.97 -9.85
N MET A 182 24.43 8.78 -10.41
CA MET A 182 23.88 7.54 -9.90
C MET A 182 24.33 7.28 -8.45
N GLU A 183 25.62 7.53 -8.15
CA GLU A 183 26.17 7.41 -6.79
C GLU A 183 25.54 8.42 -5.81
N LEU A 184 25.27 9.64 -6.26
CA LEU A 184 24.58 10.65 -5.43
C LEU A 184 23.18 10.20 -5.03
N PHE A 185 22.37 9.66 -5.98
CA PHE A 185 21.05 9.11 -5.64
C PHE A 185 21.11 7.88 -4.73
N MET A 186 22.10 7.00 -4.94
CA MET A 186 22.33 5.85 -4.07
C MET A 186 22.73 6.25 -2.66
N THR A 187 23.55 7.29 -2.54
CA THR A 187 23.98 7.87 -1.26
C THR A 187 22.80 8.54 -0.56
N TYR A 188 21.99 9.32 -1.28
CA TYR A 188 20.78 9.93 -0.76
C TYR A 188 19.83 8.91 -0.16
N LEU A 189 19.57 7.81 -0.89
CA LEU A 189 18.70 6.74 -0.41
C LEU A 189 19.29 6.06 0.83
N SER A 190 20.59 5.82 0.86
CA SER A 190 21.26 5.20 2.01
C SER A 190 21.20 6.08 3.25
N GLU A 191 21.30 7.39 3.07
CA GLU A 191 21.18 8.35 4.16
C GLU A 191 19.75 8.36 4.72
N ALA A 192 18.73 8.37 3.85
CA ALA A 192 17.35 8.23 4.27
C ALA A 192 17.11 6.92 5.06
N HIS A 193 17.66 5.82 4.58
CA HIS A 193 17.58 4.52 5.27
C HIS A 193 18.28 4.53 6.62
N ARG A 194 19.42 5.19 6.75
CA ARG A 194 20.14 5.33 8.04
C ARG A 194 19.31 6.04 9.10
N HIS A 195 18.46 6.97 8.68
CA HIS A 195 17.50 7.66 9.55
C HIS A 195 16.15 6.95 9.70
N GLY A 196 16.01 5.74 9.13
CA GLY A 196 14.82 4.91 9.31
C GLY A 196 13.71 5.16 8.28
N PHE A 197 13.91 6.01 7.27
CA PHE A 197 12.94 6.29 6.22
C PHE A 197 13.02 5.27 5.10
N THR A 198 11.88 4.84 4.56
CA THR A 198 11.76 4.01 3.36
C THR A 198 10.85 4.69 2.35
N HIS A 199 11.17 4.60 1.08
CA HIS A 199 10.41 5.25 -0.01
C HIS A 199 9.27 4.40 -0.54
N ARG A 200 9.52 3.10 -0.71
CA ARG A 200 8.59 2.05 -1.17
C ARG A 200 8.14 2.13 -2.63
N ARG A 201 8.30 3.27 -3.30
CA ARG A 201 7.91 3.42 -4.70
C ARG A 201 8.86 4.39 -5.44
N ILE A 202 10.05 3.92 -5.76
CA ILE A 202 10.99 4.67 -6.59
C ILE A 202 10.61 4.45 -8.06
N THR A 203 10.44 5.54 -8.81
CA THR A 203 10.09 5.58 -10.24
C THR A 203 10.99 6.56 -10.97
N PRO A 204 11.04 6.58 -12.32
CA PRO A 204 11.82 7.58 -13.05
C PRO A 204 11.49 9.02 -12.66
N GLU A 205 10.21 9.29 -12.41
CA GLU A 205 9.66 10.60 -12.12
C GLU A 205 10.00 11.10 -10.70
N THR A 206 10.34 10.17 -9.78
CA THR A 206 10.75 10.54 -8.41
C THR A 206 12.20 11.02 -8.33
N LEU A 207 13.02 10.78 -9.36
CA LEU A 207 14.39 11.24 -9.41
C LEU A 207 14.44 12.68 -9.91
N SER A 208 14.86 13.60 -9.06
CA SER A 208 14.85 15.05 -9.29
C SER A 208 16.14 15.69 -8.80
N ARG A 209 16.34 16.97 -9.10
CA ARG A 209 17.47 17.78 -8.64
C ARG A 209 17.00 19.17 -8.25
N MET A 210 17.64 19.75 -7.26
CA MET A 210 17.49 21.19 -6.99
C MET A 210 18.30 22.00 -8.01
N GLU A 211 18.04 23.31 -8.10
CA GLU A 211 18.77 24.23 -8.96
C GLU A 211 20.29 24.21 -8.71
N ASN A 212 20.70 23.96 -7.47
CA ASN A 212 22.11 23.82 -7.09
C ASN A 212 22.73 22.47 -7.49
N GLY A 213 21.99 21.60 -8.20
CA GLY A 213 22.44 20.28 -8.65
C GLY A 213 22.35 19.17 -7.62
N GLN A 214 21.94 19.46 -6.38
CA GLN A 214 21.78 18.42 -5.35
C GLN A 214 20.68 17.42 -5.73
N PRO A 215 20.90 16.11 -5.52
CA PRO A 215 19.91 15.09 -5.81
C PRO A 215 18.74 15.18 -4.84
N VAL A 216 17.54 14.93 -5.34
CA VAL A 216 16.33 14.79 -4.56
C VAL A 216 15.58 13.55 -5.04
N ILE A 217 15.24 12.67 -4.13
CA ILE A 217 14.23 11.64 -4.41
C ILE A 217 12.92 12.21 -3.87
N ALA A 218 11.99 12.54 -4.79
CA ALA A 218 10.64 12.99 -4.45
C ALA A 218 9.71 11.78 -4.26
N GLY A 219 8.47 11.98 -3.81
CA GLY A 219 7.50 10.88 -3.78
C GLY A 219 7.42 10.12 -2.48
N TRP A 220 7.71 10.75 -1.36
CA TRP A 220 7.74 10.13 -0.04
C TRP A 220 6.37 9.85 0.59
N GLN A 221 5.25 10.19 -0.06
CA GLN A 221 3.90 9.89 0.44
C GLN A 221 3.62 8.40 0.57
N ASN A 222 4.27 7.56 -0.26
CA ASN A 222 4.17 6.09 -0.16
C ASN A 222 5.13 5.51 0.88
N GLY A 223 6.07 6.31 1.34
CA GLY A 223 7.11 5.96 2.30
C GLY A 223 6.59 5.79 3.72
N ASP A 224 7.49 5.40 4.59
CA ASP A 224 7.24 5.29 6.02
C ASP A 224 8.55 5.38 6.82
N TYR A 225 8.44 5.60 8.11
CA TYR A 225 9.56 5.59 9.05
C TYR A 225 9.46 4.38 9.98
N GLY A 226 10.60 3.92 10.52
CA GLY A 226 10.64 2.73 11.38
C GLY A 226 10.24 1.44 10.67
N SER A 227 10.55 1.34 9.38
CA SER A 227 10.16 0.22 8.52
C SER A 227 10.91 -1.08 8.85
N ALA A 228 10.31 -2.21 8.45
CA ALA A 228 10.97 -3.51 8.56
C ALA A 228 12.15 -3.64 7.57
N PRO A 229 13.22 -4.41 7.91
CA PRO A 229 14.41 -4.56 7.07
C PRO A 229 14.16 -4.88 5.59
N PRO A 230 13.18 -5.73 5.19
CA PRO A 230 12.90 -5.98 3.78
C PRO A 230 12.52 -4.74 2.96
N ASN A 231 11.94 -3.71 3.58
CA ASN A 231 11.55 -2.49 2.86
C ASN A 231 12.77 -1.69 2.40
N TYR A 232 13.84 -1.64 3.19
CA TYR A 232 15.11 -1.01 2.80
C TYR A 232 15.74 -1.72 1.61
N ALA A 233 15.74 -3.06 1.61
CA ALA A 233 16.23 -3.85 0.50
C ALA A 233 15.41 -3.61 -0.78
N LEU A 234 14.07 -3.52 -0.66
CA LEU A 234 13.18 -3.24 -1.79
C LEU A 234 13.46 -1.87 -2.43
N ASP A 235 13.65 -0.83 -1.64
CA ASP A 235 13.99 0.49 -2.15
C ASP A 235 15.32 0.48 -2.93
N LYS A 236 16.35 -0.16 -2.37
CA LYS A 236 17.64 -0.31 -3.05
C LYS A 236 17.50 -1.10 -4.36
N VAL A 237 16.72 -2.18 -4.37
CA VAL A 237 16.43 -2.97 -5.57
C VAL A 237 15.68 -2.12 -6.61
N GLN A 238 14.68 -1.34 -6.21
CA GLN A 238 13.95 -0.46 -7.12
C GLN A 238 14.88 0.55 -7.79
N LEU A 239 15.71 1.24 -7.01
CA LEU A 239 16.68 2.20 -7.53
C LEU A 239 17.71 1.52 -8.45
N LEU A 240 18.26 0.38 -8.04
CA LEU A 240 19.25 -0.35 -8.83
C LEU A 240 18.68 -0.85 -10.16
N VAL A 241 17.47 -1.41 -10.15
CA VAL A 241 16.77 -1.86 -11.36
C VAL A 241 16.46 -0.68 -12.28
N LEU A 242 16.00 0.45 -11.72
CA LEU A 242 15.73 1.67 -12.48
C LEU A 242 17.00 2.18 -13.20
N LEU A 243 18.07 2.36 -12.44
CA LEU A 243 19.34 2.85 -13.00
C LEU A 243 19.95 1.86 -14.00
N GLY A 244 19.84 0.55 -13.72
CA GLY A 244 20.27 -0.50 -14.64
C GLY A 244 19.48 -0.55 -15.95
N ALA A 245 18.18 -0.32 -15.89
CA ALA A 245 17.31 -0.26 -17.07
C ALA A 245 17.60 0.97 -17.97
N LEU A 246 17.94 2.11 -17.37
CA LEU A 246 18.15 3.37 -18.07
C LEU A 246 19.60 3.61 -18.51
N ASN A 247 20.57 3.18 -17.71
CA ASN A 247 21.98 3.50 -17.90
C ASN A 247 22.89 2.27 -18.11
N GLY A 248 22.30 1.07 -18.12
CA GLY A 248 23.00 -0.20 -18.29
C GLY A 248 23.36 -0.88 -16.97
N ILE A 249 23.21 -2.21 -16.96
CA ILE A 249 23.36 -3.05 -15.76
C ILE A 249 24.78 -2.93 -15.18
N ASP A 250 25.82 -2.96 -16.03
CA ASP A 250 27.21 -2.96 -15.57
C ASP A 250 27.61 -1.67 -14.89
N ARG A 251 27.15 -0.54 -15.43
CA ARG A 251 27.37 0.77 -14.83
C ARG A 251 26.66 0.90 -13.49
N ALA A 252 25.40 0.48 -13.43
CA ALA A 252 24.61 0.52 -12.21
C ALA A 252 25.23 -0.36 -11.10
N ILE A 253 25.68 -1.57 -11.42
CA ILE A 253 26.39 -2.46 -10.47
C ILE A 253 27.70 -1.81 -10.01
N ALA A 254 28.49 -1.25 -10.93
CA ALA A 254 29.76 -0.63 -10.57
C ALA A 254 29.58 0.56 -9.61
N CYS A 255 28.59 1.43 -9.85
CA CYS A 255 28.23 2.53 -8.94
C CYS A 255 27.74 2.00 -7.59
N ALA A 256 26.87 0.99 -7.59
CA ALA A 256 26.35 0.39 -6.38
C ALA A 256 27.45 -0.30 -5.53
N ARG A 257 28.44 -0.92 -6.17
CA ARG A 257 29.61 -1.48 -5.47
C ARG A 257 30.44 -0.40 -4.77
N ARG A 258 30.64 0.76 -5.42
CA ARG A 258 31.36 1.89 -4.83
C ARG A 258 30.59 2.53 -3.67
N THR A 259 29.27 2.57 -3.76
CA THR A 259 28.43 3.27 -2.78
C THR A 259 27.99 2.37 -1.62
N TRP A 260 27.52 1.16 -1.92
CA TRP A 260 26.96 0.24 -0.91
C TRP A 260 27.91 -0.88 -0.51
N GLY A 261 28.92 -1.19 -1.35
CA GLY A 261 29.81 -2.33 -1.17
C GLY A 261 29.24 -3.66 -1.64
N ASP A 262 30.11 -4.65 -1.81
CA ASP A 262 29.74 -5.95 -2.36
C ASP A 262 28.81 -6.74 -1.41
N GLU A 263 29.04 -6.68 -0.11
CA GLU A 263 28.23 -7.40 0.90
C GLU A 263 26.76 -6.98 0.85
N GLN A 264 26.48 -5.68 0.92
CA GLN A 264 25.10 -5.19 0.84
C GLN A 264 24.44 -5.48 -0.51
N LEU A 265 25.23 -5.47 -1.59
CA LEU A 265 24.72 -5.79 -2.91
C LEU A 265 24.30 -7.26 -3.01
N ILE A 266 25.12 -8.17 -2.48
CA ILE A 266 24.83 -9.61 -2.44
C ILE A 266 23.53 -9.87 -1.70
N ASP A 267 23.29 -9.19 -0.57
CA ASP A 267 22.06 -9.29 0.21
C ASP A 267 20.81 -8.85 -0.55
N LEU A 268 20.95 -8.04 -1.62
CA LEU A 268 19.83 -7.63 -2.47
C LEU A 268 19.42 -8.70 -3.50
N ALA A 269 20.29 -9.64 -3.86
CA ALA A 269 20.04 -10.63 -4.91
C ALA A 269 18.73 -11.41 -4.74
N PRO A 270 18.35 -11.89 -3.53
CA PRO A 270 17.07 -12.59 -3.31
C PRO A 270 15.83 -11.73 -3.56
N PHE A 271 15.94 -10.39 -3.46
CA PHE A 271 14.84 -9.45 -3.64
C PHE A 271 14.67 -8.98 -5.10
N ILE A 272 15.66 -9.27 -5.99
CA ILE A 272 15.58 -8.87 -7.41
C ILE A 272 14.60 -9.76 -8.15
N GLN A 273 13.35 -9.35 -8.18
CA GLN A 273 12.27 -10.08 -8.82
C GLN A 273 11.14 -9.11 -9.26
N LYS A 274 10.34 -9.55 -10.23
CA LYS A 274 9.26 -8.74 -10.82
C LYS A 274 8.29 -8.14 -9.77
N ALA A 275 8.08 -8.83 -8.65
CA ALA A 275 7.18 -8.37 -7.59
C ALA A 275 7.74 -7.17 -6.81
N ALA A 276 9.05 -7.01 -6.73
CA ALA A 276 9.73 -5.91 -6.04
C ALA A 276 9.72 -4.60 -6.84
N VAL A 277 9.52 -4.68 -8.17
CA VAL A 277 9.70 -3.56 -9.10
C VAL A 277 8.37 -2.86 -9.37
N PRO A 278 8.26 -1.53 -9.18
CA PRO A 278 7.08 -0.73 -9.51
C PRO A 278 6.64 -0.87 -10.98
N ALA A 279 5.35 -0.63 -11.23
CA ALA A 279 4.78 -0.74 -12.57
C ALA A 279 5.44 0.23 -13.57
N ALA A 280 5.76 1.45 -13.15
CA ALA A 280 6.43 2.45 -13.98
C ALA A 280 7.81 1.97 -14.47
N ILE A 281 8.62 1.38 -13.59
CA ILE A 281 9.91 0.79 -14.00
C ILE A 281 9.71 -0.40 -14.94
N ARG A 282 8.71 -1.25 -14.66
CA ARG A 282 8.40 -2.42 -15.50
C ARG A 282 7.87 -2.05 -16.89
N ALA A 283 7.38 -0.83 -17.06
CA ALA A 283 6.94 -0.30 -18.35
C ALA A 283 8.11 0.18 -19.22
N LEU A 284 9.31 0.34 -18.65
CA LEU A 284 10.50 0.71 -19.42
C LEU A 284 10.87 -0.41 -20.41
N PRO A 285 11.19 -0.08 -21.66
CA PRO A 285 11.53 -1.09 -22.69
C PRO A 285 12.67 -2.02 -22.31
N ALA A 286 13.66 -1.51 -21.54
CA ALA A 286 14.82 -2.28 -21.09
C ALA A 286 14.54 -3.14 -19.84
N CYS A 287 13.42 -2.93 -19.14
CA CYS A 287 13.10 -3.68 -17.92
C CYS A 287 12.26 -4.92 -18.22
N ASP A 288 12.87 -5.96 -18.75
CA ASP A 288 12.25 -7.24 -18.99
C ASP A 288 12.66 -8.32 -17.96
N LYS A 289 12.12 -9.52 -18.11
CA LYS A 289 12.48 -10.64 -17.24
C LYS A 289 13.95 -11.06 -17.41
N HIS A 290 14.50 -10.92 -18.61
CA HIS A 290 15.89 -11.26 -18.91
C HIS A 290 16.82 -10.29 -18.20
N MET A 291 16.55 -8.99 -18.25
CA MET A 291 17.31 -7.97 -17.54
C MET A 291 17.36 -8.23 -16.03
N LEU A 292 16.21 -8.52 -15.40
CA LEU A 292 16.15 -8.82 -13.96
C LEU A 292 16.97 -10.08 -13.60
N ASN A 293 16.90 -11.12 -14.42
CA ASN A 293 17.68 -12.35 -14.21
C ASN A 293 19.17 -12.08 -14.40
N THR A 294 19.56 -11.30 -15.41
CA THR A 294 20.96 -10.93 -15.66
C THR A 294 21.52 -10.10 -14.51
N LEU A 295 20.77 -9.09 -14.05
CA LEU A 295 21.15 -8.27 -12.90
C LEU A 295 21.37 -9.13 -11.66
N ARG A 296 20.41 -10.01 -11.36
CA ARG A 296 20.48 -10.93 -10.23
C ARG A 296 21.68 -11.88 -10.33
N SER A 297 21.91 -12.51 -11.48
CA SER A 297 23.02 -13.46 -11.67
C SER A 297 24.38 -12.79 -11.55
N ARG A 298 24.53 -11.55 -12.06
CA ARG A 298 25.77 -10.79 -11.93
C ARG A 298 26.07 -10.38 -10.50
N ILE A 299 25.05 -10.01 -9.73
CA ILE A 299 25.21 -9.71 -8.31
C ILE A 299 25.52 -10.98 -7.51
N ALA A 300 24.81 -12.07 -7.78
CA ALA A 300 25.08 -13.36 -7.15
C ALA A 300 26.51 -13.87 -7.42
N ALA A 301 27.07 -13.57 -8.61
CA ALA A 301 28.44 -13.90 -8.96
C ALA A 301 29.52 -13.13 -8.15
N LEU A 302 29.14 -12.09 -7.42
CA LEU A 302 30.03 -11.40 -6.48
C LEU A 302 30.17 -12.17 -5.16
N ALA A 303 29.25 -13.08 -4.87
CA ALA A 303 29.26 -13.89 -3.67
C ALA A 303 30.24 -15.07 -3.78
N PRO A 304 30.85 -15.54 -2.66
CA PRO A 304 31.53 -16.83 -2.61
C PRO A 304 30.60 -17.96 -3.07
N GLN A 305 31.12 -18.97 -3.76
CA GLN A 305 30.31 -20.06 -4.34
C GLN A 305 29.37 -20.75 -3.34
N GLU A 306 29.81 -20.94 -2.10
CA GLU A 306 29.00 -21.55 -1.03
C GLU A 306 27.75 -20.73 -0.68
N VAL A 307 27.83 -19.40 -0.81
CA VAL A 307 26.72 -18.47 -0.53
C VAL A 307 25.82 -18.35 -1.77
N ALA A 308 26.41 -18.32 -2.96
CA ALA A 308 25.66 -18.20 -4.21
C ALA A 308 24.69 -19.37 -4.43
N ASP A 309 25.12 -20.60 -4.11
CA ASP A 309 24.31 -21.83 -4.25
C ASP A 309 23.16 -21.91 -3.22
N SER A 310 23.26 -21.19 -2.09
CA SER A 310 22.25 -21.14 -1.03
C SER A 310 21.23 -20.01 -1.20
N MET A 311 21.43 -19.11 -2.17
CA MET A 311 20.54 -17.94 -2.38
C MET A 311 19.19 -18.32 -2.99
N GLU A 312 18.22 -18.65 -2.15
CA GLU A 312 16.82 -18.77 -2.56
C GLU A 312 16.15 -17.41 -2.69
N THR A 313 15.23 -17.28 -3.65
CA THR A 313 14.41 -16.06 -3.78
C THR A 313 13.46 -15.92 -2.60
N VAL A 314 13.48 -14.76 -1.96
CA VAL A 314 12.50 -14.43 -0.91
C VAL A 314 11.09 -14.41 -1.52
N THR A 315 10.16 -15.13 -0.91
CA THR A 315 8.77 -15.17 -1.38
C THR A 315 8.05 -13.86 -1.03
N LEU A 316 7.98 -12.92 -1.98
CA LEU A 316 7.27 -11.64 -1.82
C LEU A 316 5.77 -11.74 -2.19
N SER A 317 5.31 -12.85 -2.77
CA SER A 317 3.92 -13.03 -3.17
C SER A 317 3.16 -13.90 -2.17
N ARG A 318 2.05 -13.39 -1.61
CA ARG A 318 1.15 -14.15 -0.72
C ARG A 318 0.38 -15.25 -1.43
N PHE A 319 0.09 -15.05 -2.72
CA PHE A 319 -0.72 -15.98 -3.48
C PHE A 319 0.13 -16.75 -4.48
N SER A 320 0.30 -18.04 -4.22
CA SER A 320 0.77 -18.99 -5.23
C SER A 320 -0.39 -19.37 -6.15
N PHE A 321 -0.11 -19.92 -7.32
CA PHE A 321 -1.12 -20.46 -8.22
C PHE A 321 -2.02 -21.51 -7.52
N ARG A 322 -1.43 -22.27 -6.59
CA ARG A 322 -2.16 -23.23 -5.73
C ARG A 322 -3.18 -22.55 -4.81
N SER A 323 -2.82 -21.39 -4.22
CA SER A 323 -3.75 -20.62 -3.38
C SER A 323 -4.91 -20.05 -4.20
N PHE A 324 -4.64 -19.62 -5.44
CA PHE A 324 -5.69 -19.16 -6.36
C PHE A 324 -6.67 -20.29 -6.72
N ILE A 325 -6.16 -21.48 -7.01
CA ILE A 325 -7.01 -22.66 -7.25
C ILE A 325 -7.83 -22.99 -6.00
N ALA A 326 -7.23 -22.97 -4.81
CA ALA A 326 -7.94 -23.23 -3.57
C ALA A 326 -9.07 -22.22 -3.31
N ILE A 327 -8.84 -20.93 -3.57
CA ILE A 327 -9.86 -19.89 -3.46
C ILE A 327 -10.96 -20.10 -4.52
N ALA A 328 -10.61 -20.43 -5.76
CA ALA A 328 -11.57 -20.71 -6.82
C ALA A 328 -12.45 -21.93 -6.47
N LEU A 329 -11.84 -23.00 -5.96
CA LEU A 329 -12.57 -24.18 -5.48
C LEU A 329 -13.46 -23.86 -4.29
N LEU A 330 -13.02 -23.01 -3.36
CA LEU A 330 -13.84 -22.55 -2.25
C LEU A 330 -15.06 -21.78 -2.75
N VAL A 331 -14.88 -20.85 -3.70
CA VAL A 331 -15.99 -20.09 -4.30
C VAL A 331 -16.98 -21.04 -5.00
N VAL A 332 -16.48 -22.03 -5.75
CA VAL A 332 -17.33 -23.04 -6.38
C VAL A 332 -18.07 -23.88 -5.34
N ALA A 333 -17.40 -24.31 -4.26
CA ALA A 333 -18.03 -25.06 -3.17
C ALA A 333 -19.13 -24.25 -2.47
N VAL A 334 -18.86 -22.99 -2.16
CA VAL A 334 -19.84 -22.05 -1.60
C VAL A 334 -21.02 -21.88 -2.57
N TYR A 335 -20.75 -21.67 -3.86
CA TYR A 335 -21.80 -21.59 -4.88
C TYR A 335 -22.68 -22.84 -4.94
N VAL A 336 -22.08 -24.03 -4.95
CA VAL A 336 -22.81 -25.32 -4.95
C VAL A 336 -23.68 -25.46 -3.70
N VAL A 337 -23.15 -25.14 -2.52
CA VAL A 337 -23.93 -25.16 -1.27
C VAL A 337 -25.10 -24.19 -1.34
N PHE A 338 -24.88 -22.94 -1.78
CA PHE A 338 -25.96 -21.96 -1.92
C PHE A 338 -27.02 -22.33 -2.97
N THR A 339 -26.63 -23.04 -4.04
CA THR A 339 -27.61 -23.51 -5.06
C THR A 339 -28.41 -24.72 -4.60
N GLN A 340 -27.89 -25.52 -3.67
CA GLN A 340 -28.60 -26.65 -3.10
C GLN A 340 -29.52 -26.29 -1.91
N ILE A 341 -29.24 -25.16 -1.25
CA ILE A 341 -30.13 -24.67 -0.20
C ILE A 341 -31.31 -23.97 -0.86
N GLN A 342 -32.51 -24.57 -0.71
CA GLN A 342 -33.75 -23.93 -1.14
C GLN A 342 -34.22 -22.93 -0.06
N PRO A 343 -34.13 -21.62 -0.28
CA PRO A 343 -34.48 -20.62 0.75
C PRO A 343 -35.93 -20.73 1.21
N ALA A 344 -36.81 -21.20 0.31
CA ALA A 344 -38.22 -21.40 0.61
C ALA A 344 -38.45 -22.53 1.63
N GLU A 345 -37.70 -23.63 1.53
CA GLU A 345 -37.76 -24.73 2.49
C GLU A 345 -37.18 -24.33 3.85
N MET A 346 -36.10 -23.58 3.87
CA MET A 346 -35.55 -23.04 5.11
C MET A 346 -36.54 -22.08 5.83
N ILE A 347 -37.18 -21.18 5.09
CA ILE A 347 -38.20 -20.28 5.67
C ILE A 347 -39.39 -21.10 6.18
N LYS A 348 -39.81 -22.15 5.46
CA LYS A 348 -40.85 -23.03 5.89
C LYS A 348 -40.49 -23.80 7.16
N ALA A 349 -39.29 -24.39 7.21
CA ALA A 349 -38.76 -25.07 8.38
C ALA A 349 -38.67 -24.14 9.62
N VAL A 350 -38.25 -22.88 9.44
CA VAL A 350 -38.25 -21.89 10.54
C VAL A 350 -39.65 -21.52 11.00
N LYS A 351 -40.62 -21.41 10.08
CA LYS A 351 -42.00 -21.09 10.42
C LYS A 351 -42.72 -22.27 11.11
N GLU A 352 -42.37 -23.49 10.76
CA GLU A 352 -42.95 -24.73 11.34
C GLU A 352 -42.17 -25.17 12.60
N ALA A 353 -41.03 -24.56 12.91
CA ALA A 353 -40.23 -24.91 14.07
C ALA A 353 -40.95 -24.54 15.39
N ASN A 354 -40.93 -25.47 16.34
CA ASN A 354 -41.41 -25.20 17.68
C ASN A 354 -40.44 -24.28 18.42
N ILE A 355 -40.84 -23.01 18.62
CA ILE A 355 -40.01 -21.99 19.23
C ILE A 355 -39.52 -22.42 20.62
N ALA A 356 -40.34 -23.10 21.41
CA ALA A 356 -39.94 -23.57 22.74
C ALA A 356 -38.79 -24.59 22.66
N MET A 357 -38.88 -25.53 21.72
CA MET A 357 -37.78 -26.51 21.50
C MET A 357 -36.53 -25.86 20.91
N ALA A 358 -36.69 -24.87 20.05
CA ALA A 358 -35.56 -24.09 19.53
C ALA A 358 -34.82 -23.33 20.65
N LEU A 359 -35.54 -22.72 21.58
CA LEU A 359 -34.96 -22.08 22.75
C LEU A 359 -34.23 -23.06 23.68
N VAL A 360 -34.80 -24.24 23.88
CA VAL A 360 -34.15 -25.32 24.66
C VAL A 360 -32.85 -25.75 23.98
N CYS A 361 -32.83 -25.93 22.65
CA CYS A 361 -31.61 -26.23 21.90
C CYS A 361 -30.55 -25.16 22.02
N VAL A 362 -30.94 -23.88 21.94
CA VAL A 362 -30.01 -22.75 22.15
C VAL A 362 -29.42 -22.79 23.57
N LEU A 363 -30.26 -23.03 24.59
CA LEU A 363 -29.80 -23.16 25.98
C LEU A 363 -28.77 -24.26 26.15
N PHE A 364 -29.03 -25.45 25.59
CA PHE A 364 -28.06 -26.57 25.62
C PHE A 364 -26.78 -26.24 24.85
N GLY A 365 -26.85 -25.51 23.73
CA GLY A 365 -25.69 -25.02 22.99
C GLY A 365 -24.82 -24.08 23.83
N LEU A 366 -25.43 -23.14 24.56
CA LEU A 366 -24.74 -22.24 25.48
C LEU A 366 -24.10 -22.99 26.66
N LEU A 367 -24.77 -23.99 27.19
CA LEU A 367 -24.23 -24.88 28.25
C LEU A 367 -23.04 -25.71 27.75
N ALA A 368 -23.08 -26.20 26.50
CA ALA A 368 -21.97 -26.94 25.90
C ALA A 368 -20.70 -26.04 25.79
N TRP A 369 -20.85 -24.77 25.38
CA TRP A 369 -19.74 -23.83 25.38
C TRP A 369 -19.22 -23.50 26.77
N PHE A 370 -20.10 -23.44 27.77
CA PHE A 370 -19.69 -23.28 29.16
C PHE A 370 -18.87 -24.49 29.64
N GLY A 371 -19.29 -25.72 29.33
CA GLY A 371 -18.54 -26.92 29.62
C GLY A 371 -17.15 -26.92 28.97
N SER A 372 -17.07 -26.51 27.69
CA SER A 372 -15.80 -26.38 26.98
C SER A 372 -14.89 -25.31 27.59
N ALA A 373 -15.46 -24.18 28.04
CA ALA A 373 -14.72 -23.13 28.73
C ALA A 373 -14.17 -23.61 30.08
N MET A 374 -14.96 -24.35 30.85
CA MET A 374 -14.49 -24.97 32.09
C MET A 374 -13.34 -25.95 31.84
N THR A 375 -13.45 -26.80 30.82
CA THR A 375 -12.40 -27.75 30.45
C THR A 375 -11.10 -27.04 30.14
N LEU A 376 -11.11 -25.99 29.30
CA LEU A 376 -9.91 -25.20 28.99
C LEU A 376 -9.38 -24.51 30.28
N GLY A 377 -10.29 -23.97 31.10
CA GLY A 377 -9.94 -23.32 32.36
C GLY A 377 -9.25 -24.24 33.38
N CYS A 378 -9.54 -25.54 33.37
CA CYS A 378 -8.86 -26.51 34.27
C CYS A 378 -7.37 -26.62 33.97
N PHE A 379 -6.93 -26.38 32.74
CA PHE A 379 -5.52 -26.42 32.34
C PHE A 379 -4.80 -25.07 32.50
N MET A 380 -5.51 -24.02 32.96
CA MET A 380 -4.92 -22.69 33.16
C MET A 380 -4.62 -22.41 34.63
N ASP A 381 -3.56 -21.65 34.88
CA ASP A 381 -3.23 -21.13 36.22
C ASP A 381 -4.38 -20.27 36.77
N VAL A 382 -4.67 -20.41 38.08
CA VAL A 382 -5.82 -19.72 38.72
C VAL A 382 -5.75 -18.20 38.52
N ASP A 383 -4.57 -17.62 38.64
CA ASP A 383 -4.35 -16.17 38.51
C ASP A 383 -4.54 -15.63 37.13
N LYS A 384 -4.50 -16.48 36.09
CA LYS A 384 -4.66 -16.12 34.68
C LYS A 384 -6.05 -16.45 34.11
N ARG A 385 -6.94 -17.00 34.95
CA ARG A 385 -8.29 -17.37 34.53
C ARG A 385 -9.19 -16.15 34.42
N ASN A 386 -9.63 -15.85 33.22
CA ASN A 386 -10.72 -14.90 32.99
C ASN A 386 -11.95 -15.70 32.51
N PRO A 387 -12.97 -15.95 33.35
CA PRO A 387 -14.10 -16.81 32.99
C PRO A 387 -14.92 -16.27 31.82
N ILE A 388 -15.08 -14.95 31.73
CA ILE A 388 -15.79 -14.31 30.61
C ILE A 388 -14.97 -14.46 29.31
N GLY A 389 -13.66 -14.19 29.39
CA GLY A 389 -12.76 -14.34 28.26
C GLY A 389 -12.69 -15.79 27.75
N LEU A 390 -12.66 -16.76 28.67
CA LEU A 390 -12.73 -18.21 28.36
C LEU A 390 -14.00 -18.56 27.63
N TYR A 391 -15.15 -18.14 28.13
CA TYR A 391 -16.44 -18.39 27.50
C TYR A 391 -16.51 -17.78 26.09
N CYS A 392 -16.14 -16.52 25.94
CA CYS A 392 -16.09 -15.86 24.63
C CYS A 392 -15.11 -16.53 23.65
N SER A 393 -13.96 -17.03 24.14
CA SER A 393 -13.02 -17.77 23.31
C SER A 393 -13.61 -19.07 22.77
N GLN A 394 -14.42 -19.79 23.57
CA GLN A 394 -15.09 -21.01 23.12
C GLN A 394 -16.24 -20.75 22.16
N MET A 395 -16.99 -19.64 22.32
CA MET A 395 -17.96 -19.21 21.31
C MET A 395 -17.27 -18.90 19.97
N ALA A 396 -16.18 -18.13 20.00
CA ALA A 396 -15.40 -17.85 18.80
C ALA A 396 -14.79 -19.11 18.18
N SER A 397 -14.33 -20.06 19.00
CA SER A 397 -13.82 -21.36 18.59
C SER A 397 -14.91 -22.20 17.88
N GLY A 398 -16.13 -22.21 18.41
CA GLY A 398 -17.29 -22.86 17.79
C GLY A 398 -17.64 -22.27 16.43
N PHE A 399 -17.62 -20.93 16.29
CA PHE A 399 -17.83 -20.26 15.01
C PHE A 399 -16.73 -20.60 13.99
N THR A 400 -15.46 -20.59 14.40
CA THR A 400 -14.34 -20.91 13.51
C THR A 400 -14.29 -22.39 13.13
N ALA A 401 -14.85 -23.29 13.96
CA ALA A 401 -14.98 -24.72 13.63
C ALA A 401 -15.88 -24.96 12.41
N VAL A 402 -16.90 -24.13 12.23
CA VAL A 402 -17.83 -24.21 11.08
C VAL A 402 -17.24 -23.47 9.85
N SER A 403 -16.46 -22.41 10.07
CA SER A 403 -15.99 -21.50 9.00
C SER A 403 -14.62 -21.88 8.42
N MET A 404 -13.87 -22.78 9.08
CA MET A 404 -12.50 -23.16 8.67
C MET A 404 -12.36 -24.69 8.56
N PRO A 405 -11.37 -25.19 7.81
CA PRO A 405 -11.08 -26.62 7.73
C PRO A 405 -10.90 -27.25 9.11
N ALA A 406 -11.34 -28.52 9.24
CA ALA A 406 -11.45 -29.23 10.50
C ALA A 406 -10.24 -29.07 11.45
N GLY A 407 -10.49 -28.55 12.65
CA GLY A 407 -9.52 -28.43 13.73
C GLY A 407 -8.64 -27.17 13.72
N VAL A 408 -8.42 -26.52 12.58
CA VAL A 408 -7.49 -25.37 12.48
C VAL A 408 -8.06 -24.13 13.17
N GLY A 409 -9.34 -23.83 12.97
CA GLY A 409 -9.99 -22.65 13.53
C GLY A 409 -10.02 -22.65 15.05
N PRO A 410 -10.56 -23.70 15.70
CA PRO A 410 -10.56 -23.83 17.15
C PRO A 410 -9.16 -23.78 17.77
N ALA A 411 -8.19 -24.48 17.17
CA ALA A 411 -6.82 -24.48 17.66
C ALA A 411 -6.20 -23.07 17.62
N PHE A 412 -6.43 -22.32 16.53
CA PHE A 412 -5.92 -20.96 16.39
C PHE A 412 -6.52 -20.01 17.43
N VAL A 413 -7.83 -20.05 17.65
CA VAL A 413 -8.52 -19.19 18.64
C VAL A 413 -8.03 -19.49 20.05
N ASN A 414 -7.93 -20.76 20.42
CA ASN A 414 -7.47 -21.17 21.73
C ASN A 414 -6.00 -20.81 21.96
N LEU A 415 -5.14 -21.00 20.96
CA LEU A 415 -3.73 -20.59 21.03
C LEU A 415 -3.61 -19.07 21.21
N GLN A 416 -4.37 -18.29 20.45
CA GLN A 416 -4.34 -16.82 20.55
C GLN A 416 -4.84 -16.33 21.91
N PHE A 417 -5.88 -16.96 22.45
CA PHE A 417 -6.40 -16.68 23.79
C PHE A 417 -5.35 -16.97 24.88
N LEU A 418 -4.71 -18.14 24.82
CA LEU A 418 -3.65 -18.52 25.77
C LEU A 418 -2.45 -17.58 25.71
N ARG A 419 -2.01 -17.16 24.51
CA ARG A 419 -0.97 -16.15 24.35
C ARG A 419 -1.33 -14.82 25.00
N LYS A 420 -2.57 -14.36 24.80
CA LYS A 420 -3.07 -13.12 25.41
C LYS A 420 -3.16 -13.22 26.94
N SER A 421 -3.36 -14.43 27.45
CA SER A 421 -3.35 -14.72 28.88
C SER A 421 -1.94 -14.95 29.47
N GLY A 422 -0.88 -14.70 28.70
CA GLY A 422 0.51 -14.71 29.17
C GLY A 422 1.20 -16.08 29.15
N TYR A 423 0.69 -17.05 28.35
CA TYR A 423 1.38 -18.31 28.12
C TYR A 423 2.34 -18.20 26.94
N ARG A 424 3.62 -18.62 27.14
CA ARG A 424 4.63 -18.69 26.07
C ARG A 424 4.42 -19.94 25.21
N ASN A 425 4.73 -19.85 23.93
CA ASN A 425 4.87 -21.03 23.09
C ASN A 425 6.11 -21.81 23.58
N THR A 426 5.94 -22.99 24.05
CA THR A 426 6.98 -24.00 24.15
C THR A 426 6.89 -24.90 22.93
#